data_22871df84aa38f0ab300a6947736d743
#
_entry.id   22871df84aa38f0ab300a6947736d743
#
_cell.length_a   1.000
_cell.length_b   1.000
_cell.length_c   1.000
_cell.angle_alpha   90.00
_cell.angle_beta   90.00
_cell.angle_gamma   90.00
#
_symmetry.space_group_name_H-M   'P 1'
#
loop_
_entity.id
_entity.type
_entity.pdbx_description
1 polymer ?
#
loop_
_entity_poly.entity_id
_entity_poly.type
_entity_poly.pdbx_seq_one_letter_code
_entity_poly.pdbx_strand_id
1 'polypeptide(L)'
;MPAHEPDLFADQPAELERVQRLCARTYELTDFLLNVAKLDRIDAKFDGTVTYHDSCSGLREMGVKAQPRALLAKIGGLRLIEMSEAETCCGFGGTFAVKFGDVSTRIADNKCENALATGADAIVLGDLGCMLNIEGRLRRKGDSKTKVLHVAEVLAGKDSE
;
A
#
# COMPACT_ATOMS: atom_id res chain seq x y z
N MET A 1 4.87 -12.92 3.51
CA MET A 1 6.09 -13.73 3.21
C MET A 1 6.24 -13.83 1.71
N PRO A 2 7.37 -13.50 1.11
CA PRO A 2 7.55 -13.70 -0.33
C PRO A 2 7.35 -15.18 -0.63
N ALA A 3 6.35 -15.50 -1.43
CA ALA A 3 5.90 -16.89 -1.59
C ALA A 3 6.77 -17.71 -2.54
N HIS A 4 7.64 -17.07 -3.32
CA HIS A 4 8.32 -17.71 -4.44
C HIS A 4 9.84 -17.85 -4.32
N GLU A 5 10.51 -17.14 -3.39
CA GLU A 5 11.96 -17.25 -3.25
C GLU A 5 12.45 -18.67 -2.89
N PRO A 6 11.77 -19.45 -2.03
CA PRO A 6 12.18 -20.83 -1.77
C PRO A 6 12.20 -21.72 -3.01
N ASP A 7 11.28 -21.50 -3.94
CA ASP A 7 11.15 -22.30 -5.18
C ASP A 7 12.38 -22.16 -6.09
N LEU A 8 13.06 -21.00 -6.04
CA LEU A 8 14.27 -20.73 -6.82
C LEU A 8 15.46 -21.59 -6.37
N PHE A 9 15.40 -22.14 -5.16
CA PHE A 9 16.48 -22.92 -4.53
C PHE A 9 16.09 -24.39 -4.30
N ALA A 10 15.05 -24.87 -4.98
CA ALA A 10 14.52 -26.22 -4.79
C ALA A 10 15.58 -27.32 -4.98
N ASP A 11 16.52 -27.10 -5.91
CA ASP A 11 17.62 -28.04 -6.22
C ASP A 11 18.86 -27.84 -5.34
N GLN A 12 18.83 -26.92 -4.36
CA GLN A 12 19.96 -26.54 -3.52
C GLN A 12 19.59 -26.60 -2.03
N PRO A 13 19.56 -27.79 -1.40
CA PRO A 13 18.99 -27.97 -0.06
C PRO A 13 19.58 -27.07 1.02
N ALA A 14 20.89 -26.81 0.99
CA ALA A 14 21.55 -25.96 1.98
C ALA A 14 21.14 -24.48 1.85
N GLU A 15 21.01 -24.00 0.61
CA GLU A 15 20.54 -22.63 0.34
C GLU A 15 19.05 -22.53 0.59
N LEU A 16 18.25 -23.53 0.25
CA LEU A 16 16.82 -23.56 0.52
C LEU A 16 16.53 -23.37 2.01
N GLU A 17 17.24 -24.07 2.88
CA GLU A 17 17.08 -23.90 4.33
C GLU A 17 17.42 -22.48 4.80
N ARG A 18 18.47 -21.87 4.23
CA ARG A 18 18.84 -20.48 4.54
C ARG A 18 17.79 -19.49 4.07
N VAL A 19 17.27 -19.67 2.85
CA VAL A 19 16.20 -18.83 2.29
C VAL A 19 14.92 -18.96 3.11
N GLN A 20 14.53 -20.17 3.48
CA GLN A 20 13.35 -20.39 4.33
C GLN A 20 13.48 -19.69 5.69
N ARG A 21 14.67 -19.74 6.32
CA ARG A 21 14.92 -18.97 7.56
C ARG A 21 14.85 -17.46 7.37
N LEU A 22 15.32 -16.95 6.22
CA LEU A 22 15.20 -15.52 5.87
C LEU A 22 13.75 -15.14 5.68
N CYS A 23 13.01 -15.88 4.86
CA CYS A 23 11.58 -15.64 4.61
C CYS A 23 10.75 -15.66 5.90
N ALA A 24 11.04 -16.60 6.82
CA ALA A 24 10.37 -16.68 8.11
C ALA A 24 10.58 -15.45 9.03
N ARG A 25 11.58 -14.62 8.71
CA ARG A 25 11.94 -13.40 9.47
C ARG A 25 11.72 -12.13 8.66
N THR A 26 11.17 -12.23 7.46
CA THR A 26 10.86 -11.09 6.59
C THR A 26 9.37 -10.78 6.69
N TYR A 27 9.06 -9.54 7.01
CA TYR A 27 7.70 -9.06 7.23
C TYR A 27 7.46 -7.80 6.42
N GLU A 28 6.25 -7.59 6.00
CA GLU A 28 5.80 -6.27 5.56
C GLU A 28 5.67 -5.36 6.80
N LEU A 29 5.85 -4.06 6.61
CA LEU A 29 5.91 -3.09 7.70
C LEU A 29 4.68 -3.15 8.62
N THR A 30 3.48 -3.10 8.06
CA THR A 30 2.25 -3.06 8.84
C THR A 30 1.96 -4.39 9.53
N ASP A 31 2.33 -5.50 8.89
CA ASP A 31 2.25 -6.82 9.48
C ASP A 31 3.23 -6.96 10.65
N PHE A 32 4.47 -6.49 10.48
CA PHE A 32 5.44 -6.47 11.57
C PHE A 32 4.96 -5.64 12.77
N LEU A 33 4.50 -4.43 12.52
CA LEU A 33 4.06 -3.53 13.59
C LEU A 33 2.86 -4.09 14.36
N LEU A 34 1.91 -4.69 13.65
CA LEU A 34 0.69 -5.21 14.28
C LEU A 34 0.92 -6.56 14.97
N ASN A 35 1.54 -7.52 14.27
CA ASN A 35 1.54 -8.92 14.67
C ASN A 35 2.84 -9.34 15.40
N VAL A 36 3.99 -8.72 15.09
CA VAL A 36 5.28 -9.05 15.70
C VAL A 36 5.62 -8.08 16.82
N ALA A 37 5.65 -6.77 16.53
CA ALA A 37 5.92 -5.73 17.53
C ALA A 37 4.70 -5.50 18.46
N LYS A 38 3.50 -5.94 18.05
CA LYS A 38 2.24 -5.82 18.81
C LYS A 38 1.99 -4.39 19.29
N LEU A 39 2.11 -3.45 18.35
CA LEU A 39 1.99 -2.03 18.64
C LEU A 39 0.56 -1.69 19.09
N ASP A 40 0.39 -1.47 20.38
CA ASP A 40 -0.93 -1.22 20.98
C ASP A 40 -1.38 0.24 20.80
N ARG A 41 -0.43 1.16 20.73
CA ARG A 41 -0.68 2.61 20.65
C ARG A 41 0.18 3.26 19.58
N ILE A 42 -0.40 4.24 18.91
CA ILE A 42 0.30 5.09 17.93
C ILE A 42 0.09 6.54 18.37
N ASP A 43 1.16 7.26 18.68
CA ASP A 43 1.12 8.66 19.13
C ASP A 43 1.05 9.66 17.96
N ALA A 44 0.55 9.22 16.81
CA ALA A 44 0.26 10.07 15.67
C ALA A 44 -1.15 10.65 15.73
N LYS A 45 -1.33 11.80 15.10
CA LYS A 45 -2.64 12.43 14.87
C LYS A 45 -2.80 12.72 13.39
N PHE A 46 -4.01 12.55 12.90
CA PHE A 46 -4.39 12.92 11.55
C PHE A 46 -5.85 13.38 11.58
N ASP A 47 -6.07 14.68 11.58
CA ASP A 47 -7.44 15.23 11.63
C ASP A 47 -8.03 15.28 10.22
N GLY A 48 -8.65 14.17 9.80
CA GLY A 48 -9.22 14.08 8.46
C GLY A 48 -9.67 12.69 8.06
N THR A 49 -10.00 12.58 6.80
CA THR A 49 -10.47 11.34 6.18
C THR A 49 -9.44 10.77 5.22
N VAL A 50 -9.25 9.47 5.28
CA VAL A 50 -8.37 8.76 4.34
C VAL A 50 -9.13 7.63 3.66
N THR A 51 -8.70 7.28 2.46
CA THR A 51 -9.07 6.02 1.82
C THR A 51 -7.82 5.17 1.60
N TYR A 52 -7.98 3.85 1.52
CA TYR A 52 -6.83 2.95 1.42
C TYR A 52 -6.83 2.18 0.09
N HIS A 53 -5.66 2.15 -0.58
CA HIS A 53 -5.43 1.32 -1.75
C HIS A 53 -4.60 0.08 -1.36
N ASP A 54 -5.15 -1.10 -1.58
CA ASP A 54 -4.44 -2.35 -1.39
C ASP A 54 -3.55 -2.63 -2.62
N SER A 55 -2.23 -2.48 -2.44
CA SER A 55 -1.28 -2.81 -3.50
C SER A 55 -1.29 -4.31 -3.79
N CYS A 56 -1.07 -4.69 -5.06
CA CYS A 56 -1.05 -6.09 -5.44
C CYS A 56 0.07 -6.87 -4.75
N SER A 57 1.24 -6.28 -4.55
CA SER A 57 2.35 -6.87 -3.82
C SER A 57 2.00 -7.11 -2.34
N GLY A 58 1.46 -6.10 -1.66
CA GLY A 58 1.03 -6.24 -0.27
C GLY A 58 -0.07 -7.28 -0.10
N LEU A 59 -1.13 -7.17 -0.90
CA LEU A 59 -2.32 -8.01 -0.78
C LEU A 59 -2.07 -9.47 -1.18
N ARG A 60 -1.49 -9.70 -2.37
CA ARG A 60 -1.42 -11.04 -2.98
C ARG A 60 -0.17 -11.81 -2.59
N GLU A 61 0.96 -11.12 -2.45
CA GLU A 61 2.24 -11.75 -2.13
C GLU A 61 2.50 -11.81 -0.63
N MET A 62 2.16 -10.74 0.11
CA MET A 62 2.42 -10.63 1.54
C MET A 62 1.20 -10.91 2.43
N GLY A 63 0.00 -11.03 1.86
CA GLY A 63 -1.23 -11.29 2.61
C GLY A 63 -1.67 -10.12 3.51
N VAL A 64 -1.26 -8.90 3.16
CA VAL A 64 -1.53 -7.69 3.95
C VAL A 64 -2.81 -7.02 3.47
N LYS A 65 -3.82 -6.94 4.33
CA LYS A 65 -5.09 -6.25 4.10
C LYS A 65 -5.66 -5.62 5.37
N ALA A 66 -5.81 -6.42 6.41
CA ALA A 66 -6.38 -5.97 7.68
C ALA A 66 -5.38 -5.15 8.51
N GLN A 67 -4.10 -5.44 8.38
CA GLN A 67 -3.03 -4.87 9.19
C GLN A 67 -2.95 -3.33 9.09
N PRO A 68 -2.85 -2.72 7.90
CA PRO A 68 -2.81 -1.26 7.80
C PRO A 68 -4.08 -0.60 8.34
N ARG A 69 -5.25 -1.20 8.11
CA ARG A 69 -6.53 -0.69 8.62
C ARG A 69 -6.58 -0.70 10.14
N ALA A 70 -6.11 -1.79 10.75
CA ALA A 70 -6.05 -1.91 12.21
C ALA A 70 -5.08 -0.91 12.85
N LEU A 71 -3.97 -0.57 12.16
CA LEU A 71 -3.04 0.45 12.61
C LEU A 71 -3.61 1.86 12.42
N LEU A 72 -4.18 2.17 11.26
CA LEU A 72 -4.80 3.46 10.98
C LEU A 72 -5.94 3.77 11.95
N ALA A 73 -6.71 2.76 12.36
CA ALA A 73 -7.78 2.92 13.35
C ALA A 73 -7.28 3.32 14.76
N LYS A 74 -5.97 3.19 15.04
CA LYS A 74 -5.34 3.61 16.29
C LYS A 74 -4.90 5.09 16.28
N ILE A 75 -4.97 5.77 15.14
CA ILE A 75 -4.55 7.16 14.98
C ILE A 75 -5.67 8.09 15.39
N GLY A 76 -5.38 9.01 16.29
CA GLY A 76 -6.36 9.98 16.76
C GLY A 76 -6.81 10.94 15.64
N GLY A 77 -8.14 11.13 15.49
CA GLY A 77 -8.74 12.03 14.49
C GLY A 77 -8.89 11.44 13.08
N LEU A 78 -8.22 10.33 12.77
CA LEU A 78 -8.27 9.70 11.46
C LEU A 78 -9.57 8.91 11.27
N ARG A 79 -10.23 9.12 10.13
CA ARG A 79 -11.37 8.33 9.68
C ARG A 79 -11.07 7.66 8.34
N LEU A 80 -11.11 6.34 8.32
CA LEU A 80 -10.95 5.55 7.10
C LEU A 80 -12.31 5.39 6.39
N ILE A 81 -12.35 5.70 5.10
CA ILE A 81 -13.47 5.46 4.19
C ILE A 81 -12.97 4.54 3.08
N GLU A 82 -13.53 3.35 2.97
CA GLU A 82 -13.12 2.41 1.94
C GLU A 82 -13.58 2.88 0.54
N MET A 83 -12.65 2.85 -0.41
CA MET A 83 -13.00 3.08 -1.82
C MET A 83 -13.59 1.82 -2.46
N SER A 84 -14.40 1.99 -3.48
CA SER A 84 -14.78 0.89 -4.36
C SER A 84 -13.53 0.31 -5.03
N GLU A 85 -13.49 -1.02 -5.16
CA GLU A 85 -12.38 -1.73 -5.81
C GLU A 85 -10.99 -1.40 -5.21
N ALA A 86 -10.90 -1.26 -3.89
CA ALA A 86 -9.65 -0.97 -3.19
C ALA A 86 -8.51 -1.95 -3.59
N GLU A 87 -8.86 -3.21 -3.87
CA GLU A 87 -7.95 -4.31 -4.22
C GLU A 87 -7.57 -4.36 -5.72
N THR A 88 -8.21 -3.55 -6.57
CA THR A 88 -7.91 -3.51 -8.00
C THR A 88 -6.57 -2.82 -8.25
N CYS A 89 -5.80 -3.29 -9.24
CA CYS A 89 -4.50 -2.72 -9.60
C CYS A 89 -4.56 -1.19 -9.81
N CYS A 90 -3.48 -0.51 -9.44
CA CYS A 90 -3.30 0.92 -9.72
C CYS A 90 -2.83 1.22 -11.16
N GLY A 91 -2.46 0.18 -11.92
CA GLY A 91 -1.95 0.33 -13.30
C GLY A 91 -0.44 0.49 -13.41
N PHE A 92 0.33 0.56 -12.32
CA PHE A 92 1.78 0.74 -12.38
C PHE A 92 2.49 -0.44 -13.04
N GLY A 93 2.55 -1.61 -12.38
CA GLY A 93 3.16 -2.83 -12.91
C GLY A 93 4.59 -2.71 -13.43
N GLY A 94 5.38 -1.72 -12.96
CA GLY A 94 6.75 -1.49 -13.41
C GLY A 94 6.84 -1.22 -14.92
N THR A 95 7.48 -2.14 -15.66
CA THR A 95 7.62 -2.04 -17.12
C THR A 95 6.28 -2.07 -17.87
N PHE A 96 5.21 -2.56 -17.26
CA PHE A 96 3.88 -2.55 -17.85
C PHE A 96 3.40 -1.11 -18.14
N ALA A 97 3.57 -0.20 -17.19
CA ALA A 97 3.17 1.21 -17.36
C ALA A 97 3.93 1.90 -18.50
N VAL A 98 5.17 1.46 -18.78
CA VAL A 98 5.98 1.99 -19.89
C VAL A 98 5.58 1.38 -21.23
N LYS A 99 5.40 0.05 -21.28
CA LYS A 99 5.09 -0.68 -22.54
C LYS A 99 3.64 -0.54 -22.97
N PHE A 100 2.73 -0.44 -22.03
CA PHE A 100 1.27 -0.39 -22.26
C PHE A 100 0.64 0.85 -21.63
N GLY A 101 1.21 2.02 -21.94
CA GLY A 101 0.86 3.29 -21.31
C GLY A 101 -0.63 3.62 -21.35
N ASP A 102 -1.31 3.39 -22.46
CA ASP A 102 -2.74 3.66 -22.59
C ASP A 102 -3.60 2.77 -21.68
N VAL A 103 -3.24 1.48 -21.58
CA VAL A 103 -3.93 0.53 -20.70
C VAL A 103 -3.66 0.86 -19.24
N SER A 104 -2.40 1.13 -18.89
CA SER A 104 -1.98 1.58 -17.56
C SER A 104 -2.74 2.84 -17.13
N THR A 105 -2.81 3.82 -18.03
CA THR A 105 -3.54 5.08 -17.80
C THR A 105 -5.01 4.83 -17.51
N ARG A 106 -5.67 3.96 -18.26
CA ARG A 106 -7.08 3.63 -18.06
C ARG A 106 -7.32 2.98 -16.69
N ILE A 107 -6.44 2.06 -16.29
CA ILE A 107 -6.52 1.42 -14.97
C ILE A 107 -6.31 2.46 -13.86
N ALA A 108 -5.32 3.35 -14.03
CA ALA A 108 -5.06 4.41 -13.06
C ALA A 108 -6.23 5.42 -12.98
N ASP A 109 -6.90 5.71 -14.10
CA ASP A 109 -8.10 6.56 -14.10
C ASP A 109 -9.20 5.97 -13.23
N ASN A 110 -9.55 4.71 -13.45
CA ASN A 110 -10.58 4.04 -12.67
C ASN A 110 -10.23 4.05 -11.15
N LYS A 111 -8.95 3.80 -10.82
CA LYS A 111 -8.49 3.84 -9.43
C LYS A 111 -8.63 5.24 -8.82
N CYS A 112 -8.20 6.28 -9.54
CA CYS A 112 -8.34 7.66 -9.07
C CYS A 112 -9.81 8.06 -8.91
N GLU A 113 -10.68 7.67 -9.83
CA GLU A 113 -12.13 7.95 -9.77
C GLU A 113 -12.77 7.28 -8.54
N ASN A 114 -12.45 6.02 -8.28
CA ASN A 114 -12.94 5.32 -7.08
C ASN A 114 -12.45 5.97 -5.78
N ALA A 115 -11.19 6.42 -5.75
CA ALA A 115 -10.64 7.10 -4.60
C ALA A 115 -11.28 8.47 -4.38
N LEU A 116 -11.40 9.29 -5.43
CA LEU A 116 -12.03 10.62 -5.36
C LEU A 116 -13.51 10.56 -5.00
N ALA A 117 -14.21 9.50 -5.41
CA ALA A 117 -15.63 9.30 -5.07
C ALA A 117 -15.87 9.13 -3.56
N THR A 118 -14.84 8.79 -2.78
CA THR A 118 -14.93 8.72 -1.30
C THR A 118 -15.01 10.09 -0.64
N GLY A 119 -14.55 11.15 -1.32
CA GLY A 119 -14.36 12.47 -0.73
C GLY A 119 -13.29 12.53 0.35
N ALA A 120 -12.40 11.56 0.42
CA ALA A 120 -11.31 11.53 1.39
C ALA A 120 -10.25 12.60 1.10
N ASP A 121 -9.63 13.13 2.17
CA ASP A 121 -8.57 14.14 2.08
C ASP A 121 -7.26 13.54 1.56
N ALA A 122 -7.03 12.25 1.81
CA ALA A 122 -5.85 11.54 1.35
C ALA A 122 -6.12 10.10 0.92
N ILE A 123 -5.31 9.62 -0.04
CA ILE A 123 -5.20 8.23 -0.42
C ILE A 123 -3.97 7.66 0.28
N VAL A 124 -4.15 6.63 1.09
CA VAL A 124 -3.07 5.96 1.83
C VAL A 124 -2.78 4.60 1.22
N LEU A 125 -1.52 4.22 1.15
CA LEU A 125 -1.08 2.94 0.60
C LEU A 125 0.31 2.54 1.11
N GLY A 126 0.72 1.29 0.86
CA GLY A 126 2.00 0.76 1.33
C GLY A 126 3.02 0.45 0.21
N ASP A 127 2.83 0.95 -1.02
CA ASP A 127 3.69 0.64 -2.17
C ASP A 127 4.05 1.92 -2.93
N LEU A 128 5.34 2.25 -2.99
CA LEU A 128 5.82 3.48 -3.62
C LEU A 128 5.53 3.55 -5.13
N GLY A 129 5.53 2.41 -5.83
CA GLY A 129 5.21 2.38 -7.25
C GLY A 129 3.76 2.74 -7.51
N CYS A 130 2.84 2.20 -6.71
CA CYS A 130 1.43 2.58 -6.72
C CYS A 130 1.24 4.05 -6.35
N MET A 131 1.97 4.53 -5.33
CA MET A 131 1.92 5.91 -4.87
C MET A 131 2.27 6.87 -6.00
N LEU A 132 3.42 6.72 -6.63
CA LEU A 132 3.87 7.57 -7.72
C LEU A 132 2.93 7.54 -8.92
N ASN A 133 2.37 6.37 -9.25
CA ASN A 133 1.46 6.23 -10.38
C ASN A 133 0.11 6.92 -10.12
N ILE A 134 -0.48 6.70 -8.95
CA ILE A 134 -1.75 7.33 -8.55
C ILE A 134 -1.58 8.85 -8.43
N GLU A 135 -0.56 9.32 -7.72
CA GLU A 135 -0.29 10.73 -7.56
C GLU A 135 -0.05 11.42 -8.91
N GLY A 136 0.85 10.87 -9.73
CA GLY A 136 1.12 11.39 -11.07
C GLY A 136 -0.13 11.46 -11.93
N ARG A 137 -1.06 10.50 -11.79
CA ARG A 137 -2.32 10.52 -12.53
C ARG A 137 -3.27 11.60 -12.04
N LEU A 138 -3.44 11.75 -10.73
CA LEU A 138 -4.25 12.81 -10.13
C LEU A 138 -3.78 14.20 -10.58
N ARG A 139 -2.46 14.46 -10.53
CA ARG A 139 -1.88 15.74 -10.96
C ARG A 139 -2.16 16.02 -12.44
N ARG A 140 -2.04 15.01 -13.31
CA ARG A 140 -2.40 15.14 -14.74
C ARG A 140 -3.88 15.37 -14.99
N LYS A 141 -4.76 14.92 -14.10
CA LYS A 141 -6.21 15.21 -14.13
C LYS A 141 -6.57 16.57 -13.53
N GLY A 142 -5.60 17.33 -13.04
CA GLY A 142 -5.80 18.65 -12.44
C GLY A 142 -6.14 18.61 -10.94
N ASP A 143 -6.16 17.45 -10.32
CA ASP A 143 -6.31 17.36 -8.87
C ASP A 143 -4.97 17.61 -8.18
N SER A 144 -4.88 18.74 -7.49
CA SER A 144 -3.74 19.13 -6.65
C SER A 144 -4.06 19.09 -5.15
N LYS A 145 -5.29 18.74 -4.78
CA LYS A 145 -5.77 18.81 -3.40
C LYS A 145 -5.65 17.48 -2.67
N THR A 146 -6.02 16.38 -3.32
CA THR A 146 -5.96 15.05 -2.72
C THR A 146 -4.51 14.66 -2.47
N LYS A 147 -4.17 14.42 -1.22
CA LYS A 147 -2.85 13.93 -0.83
C LYS A 147 -2.72 12.45 -1.16
N VAL A 148 -1.52 12.01 -1.50
CA VAL A 148 -1.20 10.58 -1.65
C VAL A 148 -0.05 10.28 -0.70
N LEU A 149 -0.30 9.45 0.31
CA LEU A 149 0.59 9.26 1.44
C LEU A 149 0.98 7.78 1.59
N HIS A 150 2.24 7.54 1.90
CA HIS A 150 2.64 6.21 2.32
C HIS A 150 2.12 5.93 3.75
N VAL A 151 1.67 4.71 4.02
CA VAL A 151 1.14 4.35 5.34
C VAL A 151 2.14 4.63 6.46
N ALA A 152 3.44 4.49 6.21
CA ALA A 152 4.49 4.80 7.19
C ALA A 152 4.54 6.29 7.57
N GLU A 153 4.23 7.20 6.64
CA GLU A 153 4.19 8.65 6.92
C GLU A 153 3.05 8.97 7.88
N VAL A 154 1.88 8.39 7.60
CA VAL A 154 0.69 8.56 8.45
C VAL A 154 0.92 7.97 9.85
N LEU A 155 1.52 6.78 9.92
CA LEU A 155 1.86 6.14 11.19
C LEU A 155 2.92 6.90 11.99
N ALA A 156 3.82 7.63 11.31
CA ALA A 156 4.85 8.46 11.94
C ALA A 156 4.34 9.85 12.35
N GLY A 157 3.08 10.19 12.06
CA GLY A 157 2.52 11.52 12.33
C GLY A 157 3.13 12.62 11.46
N LYS A 158 3.71 12.26 10.33
CA LYS A 158 4.19 13.21 9.34
C LYS A 158 3.08 13.46 8.34
N ASP A 159 2.30 14.49 8.58
CA ASP A 159 1.48 15.09 7.53
C ASP A 159 2.46 15.73 6.56
N SER A 160 2.45 15.28 5.30
CA SER A 160 3.23 15.96 4.28
C SER A 160 2.84 17.44 4.26
N GLU A 161 3.76 18.31 4.65
CA GLU A 161 3.68 19.76 4.54
C GLU A 161 3.39 20.18 3.08
#